data_62a60677217b6067451e904c08e8929a
#
_entry.id   62a60677217b6067451e904c08e8929a
#
_cell.length_a   1.000
_cell.length_b   1.000
_cell.length_c   1.000
_cell.angle_alpha   90.00
_cell.angle_beta   90.00
_cell.angle_gamma   90.00
#
_symmetry.space_group_name_H-M   'P 1'
#
loop_
_entity.id
_entity.type
_entity.pdbx_description
1 polymer ?
#
loop_
_entity_poly.entity_id
_entity_poly.type
_entity_poly.pdbx_seq_one_letter_code
_entity_poly.pdbx_strand_id
1 'polypeptide(L)'
;MKPLPRLSNADTLPDPSRGGGGRRGRAWRRWALALAVVGFGLALTGLLTLAGLFAYYGRELPDVHALRSRWSPPQTTRVLARDGSVLAELFVERRTVVPLERLPENLVKALLAAEDAEFYVHRGLDWPGMVRALWVNIRRGTVAQGASTITQQVVKNVLLNSERSLARKVREVLLARRIEAELGKNEILFLYVNHIAFGHGRNGVEEAARFYFGKHVGELTLGECVLLAGIPKSPVHYSPRNDLEAALRRRRWILGQMVRNSFVTQAEADLAGAEPVRLATTPEDDGTAAPEVVELARRALVEAAGDEALRRGGYTVHTTIDPQLQRAAREAVVRGLGQLDARRGYRGPLAAPGGRRPAGSGNVVRAEAPPRDGRLHPGHIYTGVVASAEDPAPGTRQRGALVVRVGTATGRVPWETAGRYANGLTPSQFAPVGATVRVSPDQIITPETAGTLRLELGPQAAMAAIDPSTRELLAVVGAFEAVPGILNRATRAERQPG
;
A
#
# COMPACT_ATOMS: atom_id res chain seq x y z
N MET A 1 10.71 -96.96 -69.79
CA MET A 1 12.00 -96.39 -69.51
C MET A 1 12.23 -95.22 -70.43
N LYS A 2 12.07 -93.98 -69.93
CA LYS A 2 12.37 -92.77 -70.68
C LYS A 2 13.32 -91.94 -69.87
N PRO A 3 14.36 -91.35 -70.44
CA PRO A 3 15.39 -90.59 -69.73
C PRO A 3 14.91 -89.15 -69.48
N LEU A 4 15.45 -88.58 -68.38
CA LEU A 4 15.22 -87.21 -67.95
C LEU A 4 16.01 -86.19 -68.82
N PRO A 5 15.49 -84.99 -69.07
CA PRO A 5 16.19 -83.91 -69.75
C PRO A 5 17.15 -83.12 -68.84
N ARG A 6 18.28 -82.73 -69.39
CA ARG A 6 19.31 -81.86 -68.86
C ARG A 6 18.78 -80.45 -68.72
N LEU A 7 18.97 -79.83 -67.56
CA LEU A 7 18.85 -78.38 -67.35
C LEU A 7 20.19 -77.69 -67.65
N SER A 8 20.19 -76.83 -68.63
CA SER A 8 21.14 -75.82 -68.96
C SER A 8 20.50 -74.48 -68.54
N ASN A 9 21.15 -73.68 -67.70
CA ASN A 9 21.54 -72.33 -67.99
C ASN A 9 21.90 -71.58 -66.69
N ALA A 10 23.07 -71.04 -66.75
CA ALA A 10 23.58 -70.07 -65.81
C ALA A 10 22.79 -68.75 -65.89
N ASP A 11 22.13 -68.37 -64.82
CA ASP A 11 21.63 -67.01 -64.68
C ASP A 11 22.61 -66.24 -63.85
N THR A 12 23.21 -65.26 -64.47
CA THR A 12 24.15 -64.26 -63.91
C THR A 12 23.44 -63.38 -62.87
N LEU A 13 23.98 -63.38 -61.67
CA LEU A 13 23.59 -62.45 -60.60
C LEU A 13 23.90 -60.99 -61.02
N PRO A 14 22.98 -60.03 -60.82
CA PRO A 14 23.28 -58.63 -61.10
C PRO A 14 24.23 -58.05 -60.09
N ASP A 15 25.25 -57.32 -60.58
CA ASP A 15 26.29 -56.56 -59.90
C ASP A 15 25.68 -55.48 -58.97
N PRO A 16 25.99 -55.48 -57.64
CA PRO A 16 25.44 -54.49 -56.69
C PRO A 16 26.15 -53.11 -56.71
N SER A 17 26.99 -52.81 -57.71
CA SER A 17 27.85 -51.64 -57.73
C SER A 17 27.34 -50.40 -58.49
N ARG A 18 26.05 -50.35 -58.89
CA ARG A 18 25.51 -49.08 -59.48
C ARG A 18 24.65 -48.31 -58.49
N GLY A 19 25.33 -47.49 -57.71
CA GLY A 19 24.82 -46.60 -56.72
C GLY A 19 23.84 -45.56 -57.21
N GLY A 20 22.65 -45.57 -56.58
CA GLY A 20 21.64 -44.53 -56.58
C GLY A 20 21.82 -43.51 -55.43
N GLY A 21 23.03 -43.39 -54.78
CA GLY A 21 23.27 -42.60 -53.56
C GLY A 21 23.43 -41.07 -53.72
N GLY A 22 23.62 -40.58 -54.96
CA GLY A 22 24.04 -39.19 -55.20
C GLY A 22 22.93 -38.12 -55.20
N ARG A 23 21.66 -38.49 -55.44
CA ARG A 23 20.56 -37.53 -55.58
C ARG A 23 19.83 -37.22 -54.28
N ARG A 24 19.66 -38.15 -53.35
CA ARG A 24 19.01 -37.93 -52.04
C ARG A 24 19.84 -37.07 -51.10
N GLY A 25 21.18 -37.24 -51.09
CA GLY A 25 22.08 -36.43 -50.25
C GLY A 25 22.17 -34.94 -50.64
N ARG A 26 22.05 -34.62 -51.95
CA ARG A 26 22.03 -33.23 -52.42
C ARG A 26 20.69 -32.54 -52.15
N ALA A 27 19.57 -33.25 -52.24
CA ALA A 27 18.26 -32.70 -51.91
C ALA A 27 18.16 -32.34 -50.41
N TRP A 28 18.61 -33.25 -49.52
CA TRP A 28 18.59 -32.99 -48.06
C TRP A 28 19.49 -31.81 -47.66
N ARG A 29 20.68 -31.68 -48.26
CA ARG A 29 21.56 -30.53 -48.04
C ARG A 29 20.92 -29.20 -48.49
N ARG A 30 20.19 -29.20 -49.61
CA ARG A 30 19.45 -28.00 -50.09
C ARG A 30 18.32 -27.61 -49.15
N TRP A 31 17.56 -28.57 -48.62
CA TRP A 31 16.49 -28.34 -47.64
C TRP A 31 17.07 -27.88 -46.31
N ALA A 32 18.17 -28.47 -45.81
CA ALA A 32 18.86 -28.04 -44.62
C ALA A 32 19.42 -26.61 -44.74
N LEU A 33 19.99 -26.26 -45.90
CA LEU A 33 20.46 -24.90 -46.19
C LEU A 33 19.32 -23.91 -46.30
N ALA A 34 18.20 -24.27 -46.94
CA ALA A 34 17.00 -23.45 -47.00
C ALA A 34 16.40 -23.17 -45.62
N LEU A 35 16.30 -24.20 -44.76
CA LEU A 35 15.85 -24.07 -43.38
C LEU A 35 16.82 -23.20 -42.54
N ALA A 36 18.14 -23.34 -42.76
CA ALA A 36 19.14 -22.50 -42.08
C ALA A 36 19.04 -21.02 -42.54
N VAL A 37 18.83 -20.77 -43.83
CA VAL A 37 18.65 -19.40 -44.36
C VAL A 37 17.34 -18.78 -43.84
N VAL A 38 16.23 -19.54 -43.83
CA VAL A 38 14.97 -19.06 -43.26
C VAL A 38 15.09 -18.81 -41.76
N GLY A 39 15.74 -19.73 -41.03
CA GLY A 39 16.02 -19.56 -39.60
C GLY A 39 16.90 -18.33 -39.30
N PHE A 40 17.94 -18.12 -40.11
CA PHE A 40 18.80 -16.93 -40.01
C PHE A 40 18.03 -15.65 -40.36
N GLY A 41 17.19 -15.67 -41.41
CA GLY A 41 16.35 -14.53 -41.79
C GLY A 41 15.36 -14.15 -40.68
N LEU A 42 14.69 -15.14 -40.07
CA LEU A 42 13.79 -14.91 -38.96
C LEU A 42 14.54 -14.38 -37.71
N ALA A 43 15.71 -14.93 -37.42
CA ALA A 43 16.56 -14.45 -36.33
C ALA A 43 17.03 -13.00 -36.54
N LEU A 44 17.47 -12.67 -37.76
CA LEU A 44 17.89 -11.32 -38.13
C LEU A 44 16.72 -10.33 -38.06
N THR A 45 15.55 -10.70 -38.59
CA THR A 45 14.34 -9.88 -38.51
C THR A 45 13.95 -9.65 -37.04
N GLY A 46 13.97 -10.69 -36.21
CA GLY A 46 13.73 -10.59 -34.79
C GLY A 46 14.73 -9.64 -34.08
N LEU A 47 16.01 -9.75 -34.42
CA LEU A 47 17.06 -8.88 -33.88
C LEU A 47 16.86 -7.41 -34.29
N LEU A 48 16.55 -7.15 -35.57
CA LEU A 48 16.31 -5.79 -36.07
C LEU A 48 15.03 -5.18 -35.47
N THR A 49 13.98 -5.98 -35.30
CA THR A 49 12.75 -5.55 -34.62
C THR A 49 13.03 -5.20 -33.17
N LEU A 50 13.81 -6.02 -32.48
CA LEU A 50 14.22 -5.78 -31.09
C LEU A 50 15.07 -4.50 -31.00
N ALA A 51 16.06 -4.33 -31.89
CA ALA A 51 16.89 -3.13 -31.95
C ALA A 51 16.04 -1.87 -32.23
N GLY A 52 15.08 -1.95 -33.15
CA GLY A 52 14.13 -0.87 -33.44
C GLY A 52 13.27 -0.50 -32.22
N LEU A 53 12.74 -1.51 -31.50
CA LEU A 53 12.02 -1.29 -30.26
C LEU A 53 12.87 -0.59 -29.19
N PHE A 54 14.12 -1.05 -29.03
CA PHE A 54 15.06 -0.43 -28.08
C PHE A 54 15.39 1.01 -28.46
N ALA A 55 15.61 1.28 -29.76
CA ALA A 55 15.86 2.63 -30.27
C ALA A 55 14.65 3.56 -30.09
N TYR A 56 13.43 3.05 -30.34
CA TYR A 56 12.19 3.80 -30.20
C TYR A 56 11.93 4.19 -28.75
N TYR A 57 11.91 3.18 -27.83
CA TYR A 57 11.65 3.43 -26.41
C TYR A 57 12.80 4.07 -25.65
N GLY A 58 14.01 4.08 -26.23
CA GLY A 58 15.19 4.74 -25.67
C GLY A 58 15.19 6.27 -25.80
N ARG A 59 14.30 6.84 -26.65
CA ARG A 59 14.25 8.30 -26.90
C ARG A 59 13.62 9.09 -25.75
N GLU A 60 12.67 8.51 -25.03
CA GLU A 60 11.91 9.17 -23.96
C GLU A 60 12.18 8.52 -22.60
N LEU A 61 13.44 8.36 -22.23
CA LEU A 61 13.80 7.82 -20.93
C LEU A 61 13.89 8.94 -19.89
N PRO A 62 13.39 8.72 -18.66
CA PRO A 62 13.58 9.64 -17.55
C PRO A 62 15.07 9.94 -17.30
N ASP A 63 15.33 11.16 -16.80
CA ASP A 63 16.68 11.59 -16.45
C ASP A 63 17.13 10.89 -15.16
N VAL A 64 18.19 10.09 -15.26
CA VAL A 64 18.77 9.35 -14.13
C VAL A 64 19.61 10.28 -13.24
N HIS A 65 20.20 11.36 -13.77
CA HIS A 65 20.96 12.32 -12.97
C HIS A 65 20.09 12.98 -11.89
N ALA A 66 18.79 13.14 -12.16
CA ALA A 66 17.84 13.65 -11.19
C ALA A 66 17.70 12.76 -9.94
N LEU A 67 17.96 11.45 -10.03
CA LEU A 67 17.94 10.54 -8.89
C LEU A 67 19.04 10.87 -7.88
N ARG A 68 20.23 11.23 -8.36
CA ARG A 68 21.36 11.54 -7.48
C ARG A 68 21.21 12.89 -6.76
N SER A 69 20.70 13.88 -7.48
CA SER A 69 20.65 15.28 -7.00
C SER A 69 19.31 15.69 -6.38
N ARG A 70 18.20 15.02 -6.74
CA ARG A 70 16.84 15.44 -6.39
C ARG A 70 16.01 14.35 -5.72
N TRP A 71 16.58 13.16 -5.46
CA TRP A 71 15.82 12.11 -4.79
C TRP A 71 15.55 12.50 -3.34
N SER A 72 14.36 12.98 -3.10
CA SER A 72 13.83 13.35 -1.78
C SER A 72 12.40 12.83 -1.68
N PRO A 73 12.22 11.53 -1.41
CA PRO A 73 10.89 10.96 -1.33
C PRO A 73 10.13 11.52 -0.12
N PRO A 74 8.79 11.60 -0.18
CA PRO A 74 7.98 11.93 0.98
C PRO A 74 8.28 10.98 2.14
N GLN A 75 8.44 11.52 3.34
CA GLN A 75 8.72 10.76 4.55
C GLN A 75 7.58 10.94 5.57
N THR A 76 7.54 10.04 6.55
CA THR A 76 6.60 10.13 7.66
C THR A 76 7.03 11.22 8.64
N THR A 77 6.14 12.16 8.95
CA THR A 77 6.30 13.10 10.06
C THR A 77 5.62 12.53 11.30
N ARG A 78 6.31 12.51 12.45
CA ARG A 78 5.76 11.98 13.69
C ARG A 78 5.35 13.11 14.62
N VAL A 79 4.17 12.97 15.19
CA VAL A 79 3.65 13.85 16.26
C VAL A 79 3.80 13.09 17.57
N LEU A 80 4.63 13.60 18.46
CA LEU A 80 4.95 12.97 19.75
C LEU A 80 4.24 13.69 20.90
N ALA A 81 3.78 12.92 21.87
CA ALA A 81 3.33 13.42 23.18
C ALA A 81 4.51 13.90 24.03
N ARG A 82 4.22 14.50 25.18
CA ARG A 82 5.25 14.98 26.12
C ARG A 82 6.15 13.87 26.69
N ASP A 83 5.67 12.64 26.74
CA ASP A 83 6.41 11.46 27.18
C ASP A 83 7.20 10.77 26.06
N GLY A 84 7.18 11.34 24.85
CA GLY A 84 7.84 10.80 23.66
C GLY A 84 7.05 9.70 22.94
N SER A 85 5.88 9.28 23.43
CA SER A 85 5.03 8.35 22.74
C SER A 85 4.45 8.97 21.45
N VAL A 86 4.21 8.14 20.42
CA VAL A 86 3.67 8.60 19.13
C VAL A 86 2.17 8.82 19.28
N LEU A 87 1.71 10.06 19.08
CA LEU A 87 0.27 10.41 19.01
C LEU A 87 -0.31 10.20 17.63
N ALA A 88 0.48 10.49 16.59
CA ALA A 88 0.07 10.32 15.21
C ALA A 88 1.25 10.33 14.24
N GLU A 89 1.00 9.80 13.05
CA GLU A 89 1.91 9.89 11.91
C GLU A 89 1.22 10.66 10.78
N LEU A 90 1.90 11.72 10.26
CA LEU A 90 1.47 12.48 9.09
C LEU A 90 2.30 12.02 7.89
N PHE A 91 1.65 11.57 6.82
CA PHE A 91 2.34 11.02 5.67
C PHE A 91 1.50 11.16 4.38
N VAL A 92 2.18 11.31 3.26
CA VAL A 92 1.63 11.01 1.92
C VAL A 92 1.91 9.54 1.62
N GLU A 93 3.15 9.11 1.91
CA GLU A 93 3.59 7.71 1.90
C GLU A 93 4.32 7.42 3.20
N ARG A 94 3.98 6.32 3.86
CA ARG A 94 4.70 5.88 5.06
C ARG A 94 6.09 5.40 4.67
N ARG A 95 7.07 6.27 4.87
CA ARG A 95 8.49 6.03 4.57
C ARG A 95 9.37 6.77 5.56
N THR A 96 10.39 6.09 6.03
CA THR A 96 11.52 6.68 6.77
C THR A 96 12.80 6.25 6.08
N VAL A 97 13.57 7.23 5.60
CA VAL A 97 14.83 6.98 4.90
C VAL A 97 15.92 6.69 5.92
N VAL A 98 16.66 5.62 5.70
CA VAL A 98 17.81 5.22 6.52
C VAL A 98 19.07 5.06 5.67
N PRO A 99 20.24 5.51 6.13
CA PRO A 99 21.51 5.27 5.47
C PRO A 99 21.88 3.77 5.55
N LEU A 100 22.65 3.27 4.56
CA LEU A 100 23.03 1.86 4.50
C LEU A 100 23.84 1.40 5.71
N GLU A 101 24.64 2.29 6.30
CA GLU A 101 25.49 2.04 7.44
C GLU A 101 24.71 1.68 8.72
N ARG A 102 23.41 2.02 8.76
CA ARG A 102 22.50 1.65 9.86
C ARG A 102 21.79 0.31 9.65
N LEU A 103 21.93 -0.29 8.47
CA LEU A 103 21.32 -1.59 8.19
C LEU A 103 22.18 -2.72 8.75
N PRO A 104 21.54 -3.74 9.38
CA PRO A 104 22.26 -4.97 9.71
C PRO A 104 22.81 -5.61 8.44
N GLU A 105 24.05 -6.06 8.48
CA GLU A 105 24.66 -6.80 7.35
C GLU A 105 23.82 -8.02 6.94
N ASN A 106 23.21 -8.67 7.93
CA ASN A 106 22.31 -9.80 7.71
C ASN A 106 21.06 -9.46 6.90
N LEU A 107 20.51 -8.22 7.03
CA LEU A 107 19.38 -7.77 6.22
C LEU A 107 19.79 -7.60 4.76
N VAL A 108 20.94 -6.97 4.53
CA VAL A 108 21.49 -6.79 3.17
C VAL A 108 21.71 -8.16 2.52
N LYS A 109 22.41 -9.08 3.19
CA LYS A 109 22.64 -10.45 2.72
C LYS A 109 21.32 -11.20 2.44
N ALA A 110 20.32 -11.05 3.30
CA ALA A 110 19.02 -11.69 3.12
C ALA A 110 18.26 -11.13 1.90
N LEU A 111 18.28 -9.81 1.68
CA LEU A 111 17.70 -9.18 0.50
C LEU A 111 18.39 -9.63 -0.79
N LEU A 112 19.73 -9.67 -0.78
CA LEU A 112 20.51 -10.18 -1.91
C LEU A 112 20.17 -11.65 -2.19
N ALA A 113 20.18 -12.51 -1.18
CA ALA A 113 19.85 -13.92 -1.33
C ALA A 113 18.40 -14.16 -1.81
N ALA A 114 17.47 -13.27 -1.42
CA ALA A 114 16.05 -13.36 -1.77
C ALA A 114 15.75 -12.92 -3.19
N GLU A 115 16.43 -11.88 -3.69
CA GLU A 115 16.07 -11.14 -4.90
C GLU A 115 17.16 -11.16 -5.97
N ASP A 116 18.47 -11.07 -5.60
CA ASP A 116 19.55 -10.87 -6.55
C ASP A 116 20.92 -11.21 -5.95
N ALA A 117 21.25 -12.49 -5.83
CA ALA A 117 22.50 -12.93 -5.18
C ALA A 117 23.77 -12.42 -5.87
N GLU A 118 23.73 -12.19 -7.17
CA GLU A 118 24.84 -11.71 -7.99
C GLU A 118 24.85 -10.19 -8.20
N PHE A 119 24.09 -9.45 -7.39
CA PHE A 119 23.89 -7.99 -7.53
C PHE A 119 25.20 -7.22 -7.68
N TYR A 120 26.22 -7.52 -6.90
CA TYR A 120 27.51 -6.82 -6.95
C TYR A 120 28.38 -7.22 -8.15
N VAL A 121 28.05 -8.31 -8.86
CA VAL A 121 28.85 -8.86 -9.96
C VAL A 121 28.38 -8.39 -11.33
N HIS A 122 27.05 -8.42 -11.58
CA HIS A 122 26.48 -8.04 -12.86
C HIS A 122 26.32 -6.51 -13.00
N ARG A 123 26.07 -6.03 -14.24
CA ARG A 123 25.85 -4.62 -14.57
C ARG A 123 24.39 -4.36 -14.94
N GLY A 124 23.50 -4.40 -13.96
CA GLY A 124 22.07 -4.12 -14.07
C GLY A 124 21.20 -5.28 -14.55
N LEU A 125 21.76 -6.23 -15.29
CA LEU A 125 21.07 -7.40 -15.81
C LEU A 125 21.89 -8.66 -15.51
N ASP A 126 21.28 -9.61 -14.84
CA ASP A 126 21.85 -10.95 -14.63
C ASP A 126 21.48 -11.87 -15.81
N TRP A 127 22.26 -11.81 -16.90
CA TRP A 127 22.03 -12.64 -18.09
C TRP A 127 22.06 -14.14 -17.80
N PRO A 128 23.04 -14.68 -17.06
CA PRO A 128 23.05 -16.10 -16.69
C PRO A 128 21.81 -16.50 -15.88
N GLY A 129 21.42 -15.68 -14.90
CA GLY A 129 20.24 -15.91 -14.10
C GLY A 129 18.94 -15.84 -14.91
N MET A 130 18.84 -14.93 -15.87
CA MET A 130 17.69 -14.82 -16.78
C MET A 130 17.54 -16.07 -17.65
N VAL A 131 18.63 -16.57 -18.23
CA VAL A 131 18.63 -17.79 -19.04
C VAL A 131 18.26 -19.01 -18.19
N ARG A 132 18.84 -19.13 -16.99
CA ARG A 132 18.52 -20.19 -16.02
C ARG A 132 17.03 -20.15 -15.62
N ALA A 133 16.50 -18.98 -15.31
CA ALA A 133 15.09 -18.82 -14.93
C ALA A 133 14.16 -19.17 -16.10
N LEU A 134 14.49 -18.76 -17.32
CA LEU A 134 13.73 -19.10 -18.52
C LEU A 134 13.68 -20.63 -18.71
N TRP A 135 14.83 -21.31 -18.62
CA TRP A 135 14.89 -22.77 -18.75
C TRP A 135 14.07 -23.49 -17.67
N VAL A 136 14.16 -23.06 -16.40
CA VAL A 136 13.36 -23.62 -15.30
C VAL A 136 11.86 -23.41 -15.52
N ASN A 137 11.46 -22.22 -15.97
CA ASN A 137 10.04 -21.89 -16.23
C ASN A 137 9.48 -22.72 -17.40
N ILE A 138 10.24 -22.87 -18.48
CA ILE A 138 9.86 -23.73 -19.61
C ILE A 138 9.70 -25.19 -19.14
N ARG A 139 10.67 -25.70 -18.38
CA ARG A 139 10.65 -27.09 -17.90
C ARG A 139 9.48 -27.38 -16.95
N ARG A 140 9.06 -26.37 -16.15
CA ARG A 140 7.96 -26.51 -15.18
C ARG A 140 6.59 -26.14 -15.76
N GLY A 141 6.51 -25.54 -16.94
CA GLY A 141 5.28 -25.03 -17.54
C GLY A 141 4.62 -23.89 -16.76
N THR A 142 5.32 -23.31 -15.79
CA THR A 142 4.82 -22.22 -14.92
C THR A 142 5.91 -21.20 -14.66
N VAL A 143 5.52 -19.94 -14.34
CA VAL A 143 6.47 -18.90 -13.93
C VAL A 143 6.92 -19.18 -12.48
N ALA A 144 7.84 -20.10 -12.32
CA ALA A 144 8.33 -20.54 -11.00
C ALA A 144 9.50 -19.70 -10.47
N GLN A 145 10.30 -19.10 -11.35
CA GLN A 145 11.47 -18.29 -10.98
C GLN A 145 11.41 -16.92 -11.63
N GLY A 146 11.53 -15.84 -10.81
CA GLY A 146 11.71 -14.48 -11.28
C GLY A 146 13.18 -14.24 -11.68
N ALA A 147 13.39 -13.38 -12.66
CA ALA A 147 14.71 -13.03 -13.20
C ALA A 147 14.95 -11.52 -13.21
N SER A 148 14.22 -10.75 -12.40
CA SER A 148 14.40 -9.30 -12.29
C SER A 148 15.45 -8.99 -11.23
N THR A 149 16.45 -8.17 -11.57
CA THR A 149 17.50 -7.71 -10.65
C THR A 149 17.01 -6.62 -9.71
N ILE A 150 17.74 -6.37 -8.63
CA ILE A 150 17.50 -5.23 -7.72
C ILE A 150 17.49 -3.90 -8.51
N THR A 151 18.42 -3.71 -9.43
CA THR A 151 18.47 -2.51 -10.29
C THR A 151 17.20 -2.34 -11.13
N GLN A 152 16.68 -3.42 -11.71
CA GLN A 152 15.41 -3.38 -12.43
C GLN A 152 14.23 -3.05 -11.51
N GLN A 153 14.24 -3.53 -10.26
CA GLN A 153 13.20 -3.20 -9.28
C GLN A 153 13.26 -1.73 -8.87
N VAL A 154 14.45 -1.14 -8.70
CA VAL A 154 14.62 0.30 -8.46
C VAL A 154 14.03 1.10 -9.62
N VAL A 155 14.43 0.77 -10.86
CA VAL A 155 13.88 1.43 -12.07
C VAL A 155 12.36 1.39 -12.08
N LYS A 156 11.80 0.19 -11.88
CA LYS A 156 10.36 -0.03 -11.91
C LYS A 156 9.63 0.80 -10.85
N ASN A 157 10.17 0.90 -9.64
CA ASN A 157 9.49 1.50 -8.50
C ASN A 157 9.73 3.01 -8.38
N VAL A 158 10.88 3.51 -8.86
CA VAL A 158 11.29 4.92 -8.69
C VAL A 158 11.05 5.75 -9.95
N LEU A 159 11.26 5.16 -11.13
CA LEU A 159 11.26 5.91 -12.40
C LEU A 159 10.07 5.61 -13.32
N LEU A 160 9.40 4.48 -13.15
CA LEU A 160 8.35 4.04 -14.06
C LEU A 160 6.98 3.98 -13.38
N ASN A 161 5.92 4.19 -14.18
CA ASN A 161 4.55 4.05 -13.73
C ASN A 161 4.15 2.57 -13.57
N SER A 162 3.08 2.32 -12.79
CA SER A 162 2.60 0.96 -12.43
C SER A 162 1.97 0.16 -13.58
N GLU A 163 1.78 0.72 -14.77
CA GLU A 163 1.18 0.03 -15.92
C GLU A 163 2.01 -1.17 -16.38
N ARG A 164 1.34 -2.31 -16.54
CA ARG A 164 1.98 -3.54 -17.01
C ARG A 164 1.96 -3.59 -18.53
N SER A 165 3.07 -3.23 -19.19
CA SER A 165 3.21 -3.29 -20.64
C SER A 165 4.58 -3.81 -21.07
N LEU A 166 4.68 -4.36 -22.29
CA LEU A 166 5.97 -4.74 -22.88
C LEU A 166 6.88 -3.53 -23.03
N ALA A 167 6.32 -2.38 -23.43
CA ALA A 167 7.03 -1.10 -23.50
C ALA A 167 7.74 -0.74 -22.20
N ARG A 168 7.02 -0.89 -21.06
CA ARG A 168 7.61 -0.69 -19.73
C ARG A 168 8.79 -1.65 -19.47
N LYS A 169 8.67 -2.94 -19.86
CA LYS A 169 9.76 -3.89 -19.64
C LYS A 169 11.00 -3.57 -20.47
N VAL A 170 10.84 -3.04 -21.69
CA VAL A 170 11.97 -2.55 -22.51
C VAL A 170 12.61 -1.33 -21.86
N ARG A 171 11.83 -0.34 -21.41
CA ARG A 171 12.33 0.83 -20.68
C ARG A 171 13.06 0.44 -19.39
N GLU A 172 12.53 -0.54 -18.64
CA GLU A 172 13.14 -1.07 -17.41
C GLU A 172 14.55 -1.64 -17.68
N VAL A 173 14.72 -2.40 -18.76
CA VAL A 173 16.03 -2.95 -19.17
C VAL A 173 17.03 -1.85 -19.56
N LEU A 174 16.57 -0.88 -20.37
CA LEU A 174 17.41 0.25 -20.81
C LEU A 174 17.85 1.13 -19.63
N LEU A 175 16.90 1.49 -18.77
CA LEU A 175 17.16 2.31 -17.59
C LEU A 175 18.03 1.59 -16.57
N ALA A 176 17.86 0.28 -16.37
CA ALA A 176 18.71 -0.50 -15.46
C ALA A 176 20.18 -0.43 -15.86
N ARG A 177 20.49 -0.52 -17.16
CA ARG A 177 21.86 -0.34 -17.65
C ARG A 177 22.38 1.10 -17.48
N ARG A 178 21.50 2.09 -17.66
CA ARG A 178 21.87 3.50 -17.51
C ARG A 178 22.13 3.85 -16.05
N ILE A 179 21.29 3.39 -15.14
CA ILE A 179 21.49 3.56 -13.67
C ILE A 179 22.83 2.98 -13.23
N GLU A 180 23.17 1.77 -13.66
CA GLU A 180 24.44 1.12 -13.32
C GLU A 180 25.69 1.81 -13.92
N ALA A 181 25.50 2.60 -14.97
CA ALA A 181 26.58 3.41 -15.52
C ALA A 181 26.81 4.71 -14.72
N GLU A 182 25.77 5.21 -14.05
CA GLU A 182 25.78 6.52 -13.39
C GLU A 182 25.84 6.43 -11.86
N LEU A 183 25.28 5.36 -11.27
CA LEU A 183 25.22 5.13 -9.81
C LEU A 183 26.06 3.94 -9.40
N GLY A 184 26.73 4.06 -8.26
CA GLY A 184 27.40 2.93 -7.61
C GLY A 184 26.42 1.89 -7.07
N LYS A 185 26.87 0.65 -6.88
CA LYS A 185 26.05 -0.44 -6.33
C LYS A 185 25.41 -0.09 -4.98
N ASN A 186 26.14 0.57 -4.10
CA ASN A 186 25.61 1.01 -2.81
C ASN A 186 24.54 2.11 -2.95
N GLU A 187 24.68 3.02 -3.92
CA GLU A 187 23.66 4.03 -4.21
C GLU A 187 22.36 3.36 -4.71
N ILE A 188 22.48 2.36 -5.58
CA ILE A 188 21.33 1.57 -6.07
C ILE A 188 20.67 0.78 -4.94
N LEU A 189 21.47 0.14 -4.08
CA LEU A 189 20.97 -0.58 -2.92
C LEU A 189 20.29 0.36 -1.93
N PHE A 190 20.84 1.55 -1.69
CA PHE A 190 20.24 2.59 -0.86
C PHE A 190 18.85 2.99 -1.38
N LEU A 191 18.72 3.23 -2.69
CA LEU A 191 17.42 3.51 -3.30
C LEU A 191 16.44 2.34 -3.12
N TYR A 192 16.93 1.11 -3.32
CA TYR A 192 16.12 -0.10 -3.19
C TYR A 192 15.54 -0.25 -1.79
N VAL A 193 16.37 -0.28 -0.75
CA VAL A 193 15.96 -0.56 0.63
C VAL A 193 15.04 0.53 1.19
N ASN A 194 15.14 1.75 0.68
CA ASN A 194 14.31 2.88 1.11
C ASN A 194 13.05 3.07 0.28
N HIS A 195 12.88 2.34 -0.84
CA HIS A 195 11.73 2.55 -1.74
C HIS A 195 10.81 1.35 -1.89
N ILE A 196 11.32 0.14 -1.64
CA ILE A 196 10.54 -1.07 -1.86
C ILE A 196 9.35 -1.16 -0.91
N ALA A 197 8.21 -1.67 -1.43
CA ALA A 197 6.98 -1.82 -0.66
C ALA A 197 6.98 -3.14 0.12
N PHE A 198 6.60 -3.06 1.40
CA PHE A 198 6.46 -4.20 2.32
C PHE A 198 5.01 -4.55 2.65
N GLY A 199 4.04 -4.00 1.92
CA GLY A 199 2.60 -4.17 2.22
C GLY A 199 2.11 -3.21 3.30
N HIS A 200 0.78 -3.23 3.54
CA HIS A 200 0.12 -2.38 4.54
C HIS A 200 0.48 -0.87 4.41
N GLY A 201 0.78 -0.41 3.20
CA GLY A 201 1.19 0.98 2.95
C GLY A 201 2.58 1.35 3.46
N ARG A 202 3.42 0.38 3.84
CA ARG A 202 4.77 0.61 4.35
C ARG A 202 5.79 0.53 3.22
N ASN A 203 6.57 1.59 3.05
CA ASN A 203 7.64 1.69 2.07
C ASN A 203 8.99 1.86 2.78
N GLY A 204 9.99 1.09 2.34
CA GLY A 204 11.31 1.05 2.95
C GLY A 204 11.42 0.15 4.17
N VAL A 205 12.65 -0.30 4.42
CA VAL A 205 12.97 -1.29 5.46
C VAL A 205 12.74 -0.81 6.88
N GLU A 206 12.91 0.48 7.17
CA GLU A 206 12.71 1.06 8.50
C GLU A 206 11.23 1.04 8.89
N GLU A 207 10.35 1.50 7.99
CA GLU A 207 8.90 1.47 8.25
C GLU A 207 8.38 0.03 8.37
N ALA A 208 8.96 -0.89 7.60
CA ALA A 208 8.61 -2.29 7.70
C ALA A 208 9.08 -2.91 9.01
N ALA A 209 10.31 -2.63 9.46
CA ALA A 209 10.84 -3.11 10.73
C ALA A 209 9.97 -2.63 11.93
N ARG A 210 9.63 -1.36 11.94
CA ARG A 210 8.74 -0.79 12.96
C ARG A 210 7.34 -1.40 12.94
N PHE A 211 6.75 -1.56 11.74
CA PHE A 211 5.41 -2.09 11.60
C PHE A 211 5.31 -3.56 11.99
N TYR A 212 6.26 -4.40 11.55
CA TYR A 212 6.19 -5.83 11.82
C TYR A 212 6.74 -6.20 13.18
N PHE A 213 7.80 -5.55 13.66
CA PHE A 213 8.53 -5.97 14.85
C PHE A 213 8.57 -4.93 15.98
N GLY A 214 8.10 -3.68 15.73
CA GLY A 214 8.16 -2.59 16.72
C GLY A 214 9.58 -2.10 17.01
N LYS A 215 10.53 -2.37 16.12
CA LYS A 215 11.97 -2.12 16.29
C LYS A 215 12.49 -1.19 15.19
N HIS A 216 13.58 -0.51 15.45
CA HIS A 216 14.39 0.07 14.40
C HIS A 216 15.06 -1.03 13.57
N VAL A 217 15.30 -0.75 12.27
CA VAL A 217 15.88 -1.75 11.35
C VAL A 217 17.22 -2.28 11.85
N GLY A 218 18.04 -1.45 12.51
CA GLY A 218 19.34 -1.83 13.09
C GLY A 218 19.25 -2.83 14.24
N GLU A 219 18.07 -3.04 14.83
CA GLU A 219 17.85 -3.91 16.00
C GLU A 219 17.29 -5.29 15.62
N LEU A 220 17.15 -5.55 14.30
CA LEU A 220 16.56 -6.80 13.82
C LEU A 220 17.51 -7.98 14.00
N THR A 221 16.97 -9.11 14.46
CA THR A 221 17.66 -10.39 14.49
C THR A 221 17.84 -10.97 13.08
N LEU A 222 18.66 -12.01 12.91
CA LEU A 222 18.79 -12.70 11.63
C LEU A 222 17.45 -13.27 11.15
N GLY A 223 16.66 -13.88 12.04
CA GLY A 223 15.36 -14.44 11.71
C GLY A 223 14.35 -13.36 11.24
N GLU A 224 14.35 -12.19 11.88
CA GLU A 224 13.54 -11.03 11.51
C GLU A 224 14.01 -10.40 10.19
N CYS A 225 15.32 -10.25 9.97
CA CYS A 225 15.91 -9.77 8.71
C CYS A 225 15.47 -10.64 7.52
N VAL A 226 15.56 -11.95 7.67
CA VAL A 226 15.19 -12.91 6.62
C VAL A 226 13.70 -12.93 6.37
N LEU A 227 12.87 -12.82 7.43
CA LEU A 227 11.43 -12.72 7.29
C LEU A 227 11.05 -11.45 6.51
N LEU A 228 11.65 -10.33 6.87
CA LEU A 228 11.46 -9.05 6.20
C LEU A 228 11.85 -9.13 4.72
N ALA A 229 13.04 -9.67 4.41
CA ALA A 229 13.53 -9.85 3.04
C ALA A 229 12.62 -10.73 2.16
N GLY A 230 11.76 -11.55 2.77
CA GLY A 230 10.82 -12.39 2.04
C GLY A 230 9.58 -11.67 1.50
N ILE A 231 9.20 -10.54 2.11
CA ILE A 231 7.92 -9.85 1.87
C ILE A 231 7.86 -9.19 0.47
N PRO A 232 8.92 -8.50 -0.02
CA PRO A 232 8.85 -7.73 -1.27
C PRO A 232 8.42 -8.52 -2.50
N LYS A 233 8.69 -9.81 -2.55
CA LYS A 233 8.29 -10.68 -3.66
C LYS A 233 6.77 -10.68 -3.90
N SER A 234 5.98 -10.67 -2.83
CA SER A 234 4.51 -10.57 -2.86
C SER A 234 4.03 -10.05 -1.50
N PRO A 235 3.94 -8.73 -1.30
CA PRO A 235 3.67 -8.13 0.01
C PRO A 235 2.35 -8.56 0.63
N VAL A 236 1.34 -8.89 -0.18
CA VAL A 236 0.05 -9.39 0.32
C VAL A 236 0.16 -10.84 0.79
N HIS A 237 0.87 -11.69 0.03
CA HIS A 237 0.93 -13.13 0.30
C HIS A 237 1.99 -13.48 1.36
N TYR A 238 3.14 -12.79 1.35
CA TYR A 238 4.24 -13.07 2.29
C TYR A 238 4.27 -12.16 3.52
N SER A 239 3.24 -11.31 3.70
CA SER A 239 3.08 -10.58 4.95
C SER A 239 2.77 -11.54 6.10
N PRO A 240 3.58 -11.57 7.17
CA PRO A 240 3.32 -12.46 8.32
C PRO A 240 2.05 -12.09 9.10
N ARG A 241 1.47 -10.91 8.85
CA ARG A 241 0.17 -10.51 9.40
C ARG A 241 -1.02 -11.10 8.62
N ASN A 242 -0.81 -11.43 7.34
CA ASN A 242 -1.85 -12.01 6.48
C ASN A 242 -1.77 -13.54 6.46
N ASP A 243 -0.56 -14.09 6.26
CA ASP A 243 -0.30 -15.53 6.21
C ASP A 243 1.09 -15.83 6.80
N LEU A 244 1.10 -16.12 8.09
CA LEU A 244 2.34 -16.42 8.82
C LEU A 244 3.02 -17.68 8.27
N GLU A 245 2.25 -18.70 7.88
CA GLU A 245 2.84 -19.93 7.36
C GLU A 245 3.52 -19.73 6.01
N ALA A 246 2.92 -18.95 5.10
CA ALA A 246 3.55 -18.60 3.83
C ALA A 246 4.84 -17.81 4.06
N ALA A 247 4.82 -16.85 4.99
CA ALA A 247 6.00 -16.08 5.38
C ALA A 247 7.11 -16.98 5.95
N LEU A 248 6.78 -17.95 6.83
CA LEU A 248 7.72 -18.91 7.38
C LEU A 248 8.28 -19.87 6.33
N ARG A 249 7.46 -20.32 5.37
CA ARG A 249 7.95 -21.11 4.22
C ARG A 249 8.95 -20.30 3.38
N ARG A 250 8.66 -19.02 3.15
CA ARG A 250 9.56 -18.11 2.41
C ARG A 250 10.84 -17.86 3.18
N ARG A 251 10.78 -17.65 4.52
CA ARG A 251 11.96 -17.52 5.40
C ARG A 251 12.90 -18.71 5.27
N ARG A 252 12.37 -19.94 5.39
CA ARG A 252 13.19 -21.17 5.22
C ARG A 252 13.87 -21.24 3.86
N TRP A 253 13.15 -20.85 2.79
CA TRP A 253 13.73 -20.83 1.46
C TRP A 253 14.89 -19.83 1.34
N ILE A 254 14.74 -18.62 1.90
CA ILE A 254 15.79 -17.58 1.87
C ILE A 254 16.99 -18.03 2.71
N LEU A 255 16.81 -18.57 3.89
CA LEU A 255 17.90 -19.14 4.70
C LEU A 255 18.68 -20.17 3.92
N GLY A 256 18.02 -21.07 3.20
CA GLY A 256 18.69 -22.02 2.31
C GLY A 256 19.43 -21.36 1.14
N GLN A 257 18.99 -20.19 0.65
CA GLN A 257 19.75 -19.41 -0.33
C GLN A 257 20.98 -18.76 0.32
N MET A 258 20.84 -18.21 1.52
CA MET A 258 21.96 -17.58 2.25
C MET A 258 23.07 -18.57 2.54
N VAL A 259 22.74 -19.81 2.92
CA VAL A 259 23.72 -20.89 3.10
C VAL A 259 24.41 -21.25 1.77
N ARG A 260 23.64 -21.41 0.68
CA ARG A 260 24.18 -21.72 -0.66
C ARG A 260 25.14 -20.66 -1.19
N ASN A 261 24.88 -19.39 -0.85
CA ASN A 261 25.75 -18.27 -1.24
C ASN A 261 26.82 -17.95 -0.20
N SER A 262 26.99 -18.79 0.82
CA SER A 262 27.99 -18.61 1.90
C SER A 262 27.84 -17.29 2.67
N PHE A 263 26.61 -16.77 2.75
CA PHE A 263 26.28 -15.56 3.52
C PHE A 263 26.13 -15.84 5.01
N VAL A 264 25.70 -17.06 5.34
CA VAL A 264 25.61 -17.59 6.72
C VAL A 264 25.97 -19.06 6.73
N THR A 265 26.35 -19.58 7.89
CA THR A 265 26.54 -21.00 8.12
C THR A 265 25.21 -21.75 8.27
N GLN A 266 25.25 -23.09 8.11
CA GLN A 266 24.05 -23.90 8.33
C GLN A 266 23.54 -23.78 9.77
N ALA A 267 24.42 -23.71 10.77
CA ALA A 267 24.05 -23.58 12.18
C ALA A 267 23.32 -22.24 12.46
N GLU A 268 23.81 -21.13 11.90
CA GLU A 268 23.13 -19.83 12.01
C GLU A 268 21.76 -19.85 11.33
N ALA A 269 21.66 -20.48 10.16
CA ALA A 269 20.39 -20.61 9.44
C ALA A 269 19.36 -21.45 10.23
N ASP A 270 19.81 -22.54 10.87
CA ASP A 270 18.94 -23.41 11.68
C ASP A 270 18.41 -22.66 12.93
N LEU A 271 19.30 -21.92 13.62
CA LEU A 271 18.92 -21.06 14.75
C LEU A 271 17.91 -19.99 14.35
N ALA A 272 18.20 -19.26 13.27
CA ALA A 272 17.29 -18.24 12.75
C ALA A 272 15.98 -18.83 12.23
N GLY A 273 15.99 -20.04 11.70
CA GLY A 273 14.80 -20.78 11.27
C GLY A 273 13.89 -21.21 12.42
N ALA A 274 14.47 -21.53 13.57
CA ALA A 274 13.75 -21.91 14.79
C ALA A 274 13.25 -20.72 15.62
N GLU A 275 13.75 -19.50 15.36
CA GLU A 275 13.39 -18.30 16.08
C GLU A 275 11.87 -18.02 15.98
N PRO A 276 11.15 -17.85 17.12
CA PRO A 276 9.73 -17.56 17.10
C PRO A 276 9.46 -16.13 16.58
N VAL A 277 8.48 -16.00 15.69
CA VAL A 277 8.10 -14.70 15.15
C VAL A 277 7.24 -13.96 16.16
N ARG A 278 7.70 -12.82 16.64
CA ARG A 278 6.97 -11.91 17.52
C ARG A 278 6.62 -10.65 16.74
N LEU A 279 5.36 -10.57 16.32
CA LEU A 279 4.87 -9.36 15.65
C LEU A 279 4.52 -8.30 16.69
N ALA A 280 4.85 -7.05 16.40
CA ALA A 280 4.37 -5.92 17.19
C ALA A 280 2.84 -5.87 17.19
N THR A 281 2.27 -5.42 18.29
CA THR A 281 0.86 -5.01 18.29
C THR A 281 0.70 -3.91 17.24
N THR A 282 -0.27 -4.06 16.34
CA THR A 282 -0.58 -2.99 15.39
C THR A 282 -1.00 -1.80 16.25
N PRO A 283 -0.35 -0.63 16.15
CA PRO A 283 -0.96 0.54 16.69
C PRO A 283 -2.34 0.64 16.05
N GLU A 284 -3.39 0.70 16.85
CA GLU A 284 -4.72 1.08 16.36
C GLU A 284 -4.54 2.40 15.63
N ASP A 285 -5.13 2.54 14.48
CA ASP A 285 -4.89 3.60 13.47
C ASP A 285 -4.84 4.99 14.13
N ASP A 286 -3.62 5.48 14.37
CA ASP A 286 -3.24 6.37 15.48
C ASP A 286 -3.64 7.84 15.27
N GLY A 287 -4.26 8.17 14.14
CA GLY A 287 -4.88 9.47 13.91
C GLY A 287 -6.20 9.68 14.65
N THR A 288 -6.78 8.62 15.23
CA THR A 288 -8.11 8.67 15.83
C THR A 288 -8.13 9.02 17.32
N ALA A 289 -7.05 8.77 18.05
CA ALA A 289 -7.00 9.02 19.50
C ALA A 289 -7.07 10.51 19.85
N ALA A 290 -6.45 11.39 19.06
CA ALA A 290 -6.39 12.83 19.30
C ALA A 290 -6.35 13.66 18.00
N PRO A 291 -7.40 13.61 17.13
CA PRO A 291 -7.40 14.29 15.84
C PRO A 291 -7.25 15.80 15.96
N GLU A 292 -7.67 16.40 17.07
CA GLU A 292 -7.50 17.82 17.37
C GLU A 292 -6.04 18.18 17.52
N VAL A 293 -5.26 17.33 18.20
CA VAL A 293 -3.81 17.52 18.38
C VAL A 293 -3.09 17.39 17.05
N VAL A 294 -3.47 16.40 16.24
CA VAL A 294 -2.93 16.18 14.90
C VAL A 294 -3.12 17.42 14.02
N GLU A 295 -4.31 18.00 14.05
CA GLU A 295 -4.62 19.20 13.28
C GLU A 295 -3.86 20.43 13.76
N LEU A 296 -3.66 20.58 15.09
CA LEU A 296 -2.84 21.65 15.66
C LEU A 296 -1.36 21.49 15.27
N ALA A 297 -0.82 20.26 15.38
CA ALA A 297 0.54 19.94 14.99
C ALA A 297 0.78 20.20 13.49
N ARG A 298 -0.18 19.80 12.65
CA ARG A 298 -0.15 20.06 11.21
C ARG A 298 -0.09 21.55 10.89
N ARG A 299 -0.91 22.37 11.54
CA ARG A 299 -0.90 23.83 11.36
C ARG A 299 0.40 24.46 11.82
N ALA A 300 0.87 24.08 13.01
CA ALA A 300 2.13 24.58 13.53
C ALA A 300 3.29 24.23 12.58
N LEU A 301 3.29 23.03 12.00
CA LEU A 301 4.30 22.65 11.02
C LEU A 301 4.21 23.50 9.74
N VAL A 302 3.01 23.76 9.24
CA VAL A 302 2.80 24.61 8.06
C VAL A 302 3.23 26.05 8.34
N GLU A 303 2.90 26.58 9.51
CA GLU A 303 3.28 27.94 9.94
C GLU A 303 4.81 28.08 10.07
N ALA A 304 5.48 27.06 10.63
CA ALA A 304 6.93 27.08 10.86
C ALA A 304 7.75 26.78 9.60
N ALA A 305 7.29 25.89 8.70
CA ALA A 305 8.10 25.35 7.60
C ALA A 305 7.38 25.33 6.22
N GLY A 306 6.17 25.89 6.15
CA GLY A 306 5.38 25.98 4.91
C GLY A 306 4.65 24.69 4.49
N ASP A 307 3.78 24.79 3.50
CA ASP A 307 2.99 23.65 3.00
C ASP A 307 3.86 22.54 2.41
N GLU A 308 5.04 22.86 1.90
CA GLU A 308 5.97 21.88 1.35
C GLU A 308 6.49 20.92 2.43
N ALA A 309 6.60 21.39 3.68
CA ALA A 309 7.00 20.55 4.81
C ALA A 309 6.04 19.37 5.04
N LEU A 310 4.73 19.58 4.86
CA LEU A 310 3.74 18.51 4.94
C LEU A 310 3.89 17.47 3.83
N ARG A 311 4.19 17.94 2.60
CA ARG A 311 4.36 17.03 1.45
C ARG A 311 5.64 16.22 1.55
N ARG A 312 6.75 16.86 1.96
CA ARG A 312 8.05 16.18 2.12
C ARG A 312 8.09 15.31 3.35
N GLY A 313 7.48 15.75 4.44
CA GLY A 313 7.51 15.05 5.73
C GLY A 313 8.92 14.97 6.34
N GLY A 314 9.14 13.96 7.17
CA GLY A 314 10.42 13.71 7.82
C GLY A 314 10.67 14.55 9.07
N TYR A 315 9.66 15.25 9.56
CA TYR A 315 9.73 16.05 10.77
C TYR A 315 9.34 15.24 12.02
N THR A 316 9.81 15.68 13.17
CA THR A 316 9.31 15.25 14.46
C THR A 316 8.71 16.45 15.16
N VAL A 317 7.40 16.41 15.39
CA VAL A 317 6.65 17.46 16.08
C VAL A 317 6.47 17.03 17.53
N HIS A 318 7.15 17.69 18.45
CA HIS A 318 6.99 17.46 19.89
C HIS A 318 5.82 18.30 20.40
N THR A 319 4.87 17.68 21.08
CA THR A 319 3.74 18.37 21.71
C THR A 319 3.86 18.31 23.23
N THR A 320 3.13 19.19 23.89
CA THR A 320 3.02 19.22 25.36
C THR A 320 1.90 18.30 25.87
N ILE A 321 1.21 17.60 24.99
CA ILE A 321 0.06 16.76 25.30
C ILE A 321 0.45 15.59 26.20
N ASP A 322 -0.27 15.44 27.29
CA ASP A 322 -0.19 14.29 28.17
C ASP A 322 -1.19 13.21 27.68
N PRO A 323 -0.71 12.01 27.29
CA PRO A 323 -1.59 10.98 26.72
C PRO A 323 -2.65 10.49 27.71
N GLN A 324 -2.39 10.51 29.00
CA GLN A 324 -3.35 10.07 30.02
C GLN A 324 -4.43 11.12 30.20
N LEU A 325 -4.06 12.40 30.33
CA LEU A 325 -5.01 13.51 30.42
C LEU A 325 -5.85 13.64 29.14
N GLN A 326 -5.24 13.44 27.96
CA GLN A 326 -5.96 13.45 26.68
C GLN A 326 -7.06 12.38 26.64
N ARG A 327 -6.76 11.16 27.05
CA ARG A 327 -7.75 10.08 27.15
C ARG A 327 -8.85 10.40 28.15
N ALA A 328 -8.46 10.83 29.35
CA ALA A 328 -9.42 11.19 30.41
C ALA A 328 -10.34 12.34 29.97
N ALA A 329 -9.81 13.35 29.29
CA ALA A 329 -10.57 14.46 28.73
C ALA A 329 -11.59 13.97 27.69
N ARG A 330 -11.14 13.09 26.76
CA ARG A 330 -12.01 12.48 25.75
C ARG A 330 -13.15 11.71 26.40
N GLU A 331 -12.84 10.83 27.35
CA GLU A 331 -13.83 10.04 28.08
C GLU A 331 -14.82 10.91 28.86
N ALA A 332 -14.34 11.98 29.48
CA ALA A 332 -15.19 12.91 30.21
C ALA A 332 -16.18 13.63 29.27
N VAL A 333 -15.74 14.11 28.12
CA VAL A 333 -16.60 14.75 27.12
C VAL A 333 -17.64 13.76 26.58
N VAL A 334 -17.20 12.53 26.19
CA VAL A 334 -18.10 11.49 25.67
C VAL A 334 -19.14 11.10 26.71
N ARG A 335 -18.73 10.81 27.94
CA ARG A 335 -19.60 10.44 29.04
C ARG A 335 -20.58 11.57 29.40
N GLY A 336 -20.09 12.79 29.52
CA GLY A 336 -20.92 13.97 29.87
C GLY A 336 -21.99 14.25 28.82
N LEU A 337 -21.62 14.21 27.55
CA LEU A 337 -22.59 14.38 26.45
C LEU A 337 -23.58 13.20 26.37
N GLY A 338 -23.14 11.95 26.56
CA GLY A 338 -24.02 10.81 26.61
C GLY A 338 -25.06 10.88 27.72
N GLN A 339 -24.66 11.36 28.92
CA GLN A 339 -25.59 11.63 30.03
C GLN A 339 -26.58 12.77 29.70
N LEU A 340 -26.10 13.81 29.04
CA LEU A 340 -26.94 14.92 28.60
C LEU A 340 -27.97 14.48 27.57
N ASP A 341 -27.53 13.68 26.58
CA ASP A 341 -28.40 13.13 25.55
C ASP A 341 -29.50 12.25 26.17
N ALA A 342 -29.13 11.42 27.15
CA ALA A 342 -30.09 10.59 27.86
C ALA A 342 -31.12 11.42 28.63
N ARG A 343 -30.69 12.48 29.35
CA ARG A 343 -31.60 13.38 30.11
C ARG A 343 -32.49 14.22 29.21
N ARG A 344 -32.01 14.61 28.03
CA ARG A 344 -32.75 15.49 27.10
C ARG A 344 -33.52 14.75 26.01
N GLY A 345 -33.39 13.42 25.96
CA GLY A 345 -34.11 12.59 24.99
C GLY A 345 -33.66 12.74 23.55
N TYR A 346 -32.38 13.09 23.30
CA TYR A 346 -31.81 13.15 21.95
C TYR A 346 -31.57 11.74 21.35
N ARG A 347 -32.66 10.97 21.21
CA ARG A 347 -32.65 9.59 20.76
C ARG A 347 -33.64 9.42 19.61
N GLY A 348 -33.27 9.82 18.40
CA GLY A 348 -34.12 9.67 17.25
C GLY A 348 -34.15 10.92 16.35
N PRO A 349 -34.92 10.88 15.28
CA PRO A 349 -35.00 12.00 14.33
C PRO A 349 -35.63 13.22 14.97
N LEU A 350 -35.36 14.41 14.41
CA LEU A 350 -35.94 15.68 14.88
C LEU A 350 -37.45 15.75 14.66
N ALA A 351 -37.93 15.12 13.59
CA ALA A 351 -39.34 14.96 13.30
C ALA A 351 -39.59 13.64 12.58
N ALA A 352 -40.70 12.98 12.93
CA ALA A 352 -41.21 11.82 12.21
C ALA A 352 -41.74 12.23 10.83
N PRO A 353 -41.96 11.28 9.91
CA PRO A 353 -42.62 11.57 8.64
C PRO A 353 -43.94 12.34 8.86
N GLY A 354 -44.13 13.41 8.07
CA GLY A 354 -45.32 14.30 8.27
C GLY A 354 -45.12 15.43 9.28
N GLY A 355 -43.89 15.67 9.78
CA GLY A 355 -43.56 16.87 10.56
C GLY A 355 -43.88 16.79 12.06
N ARG A 356 -44.31 15.65 12.60
CA ARG A 356 -44.59 15.47 14.04
C ARG A 356 -43.27 15.39 14.81
N ARG A 357 -42.99 16.37 15.65
CA ARG A 357 -41.81 16.36 16.51
C ARG A 357 -41.96 15.35 17.64
N PRO A 358 -40.95 14.49 17.92
CA PRO A 358 -40.95 13.68 19.12
C PRO A 358 -40.91 14.57 20.37
N ALA A 359 -41.60 14.14 21.43
CA ALA A 359 -41.58 14.82 22.72
C ALA A 359 -40.13 14.86 23.24
N GLY A 360 -39.59 16.04 23.56
CA GLY A 360 -38.25 16.22 24.08
C GLY A 360 -37.19 16.66 23.05
N SER A 361 -37.48 16.74 21.76
CA SER A 361 -36.55 17.27 20.74
C SER A 361 -36.39 18.81 20.86
N GLY A 362 -35.66 19.26 21.89
CA GLY A 362 -35.30 20.66 22.07
C GLY A 362 -34.45 21.18 20.90
N ASN A 363 -34.66 22.42 20.54
CA ASN A 363 -33.96 23.10 19.43
C ASN A 363 -32.55 23.54 19.90
N VAL A 364 -31.63 22.59 20.08
CA VAL A 364 -30.30 22.82 20.70
C VAL A 364 -29.24 23.21 19.70
N VAL A 365 -29.39 22.82 18.43
CA VAL A 365 -28.42 23.15 17.37
C VAL A 365 -29.17 23.87 16.23
N ARG A 366 -28.72 25.04 15.89
CA ARG A 366 -29.28 25.79 14.74
C ARG A 366 -28.68 25.16 13.47
N ALA A 367 -29.54 24.60 12.63
CA ALA A 367 -29.17 24.15 11.31
C ALA A 367 -29.29 25.30 10.30
N GLU A 368 -28.41 25.33 9.36
CA GLU A 368 -28.44 26.29 8.25
C GLU A 368 -29.39 25.81 7.15
N ALA A 369 -29.93 26.77 6.42
CA ALA A 369 -30.70 26.46 5.20
C ALA A 369 -29.75 25.90 4.14
N PRO A 370 -30.18 24.93 3.31
CA PRO A 370 -29.38 24.43 2.21
C PRO A 370 -28.93 25.57 1.31
N PRO A 371 -27.64 25.63 0.90
CA PRO A 371 -27.16 26.65 -0.02
C PRO A 371 -27.90 26.60 -1.37
N ARG A 372 -28.08 27.76 -2.01
CA ARG A 372 -28.82 27.86 -3.29
C ARG A 372 -28.16 27.10 -4.43
N ASP A 373 -26.85 26.97 -4.41
CA ASP A 373 -26.03 26.18 -5.37
C ASP A 373 -26.05 24.69 -5.09
N GLY A 374 -26.71 24.26 -4.00
CA GLY A 374 -26.78 22.85 -3.59
C GLY A 374 -25.48 22.27 -3.05
N ARG A 375 -24.43 23.07 -2.84
CA ARG A 375 -23.13 22.60 -2.31
C ARG A 375 -23.16 22.59 -0.79
N LEU A 376 -22.92 21.44 -0.20
CA LEU A 376 -22.78 21.30 1.25
C LEU A 376 -21.31 21.39 1.64
N HIS A 377 -21.00 22.22 2.62
CA HIS A 377 -19.63 22.48 3.06
C HIS A 377 -19.33 21.84 4.42
N PRO A 378 -18.12 21.26 4.63
CA PRO A 378 -17.69 20.77 5.93
C PRO A 378 -17.74 21.87 7.01
N GLY A 379 -18.10 21.48 8.23
CA GLY A 379 -18.22 22.39 9.35
C GLY A 379 -19.58 23.09 9.47
N HIS A 380 -20.46 22.94 8.48
CA HIS A 380 -21.84 23.45 8.51
C HIS A 380 -22.83 22.34 8.82
N ILE A 381 -23.91 22.68 9.54
CA ILE A 381 -24.94 21.72 9.93
C ILE A 381 -26.22 22.06 9.16
N TYR A 382 -26.75 21.08 8.44
CA TYR A 382 -27.91 21.21 7.59
C TYR A 382 -29.07 20.36 8.09
N THR A 383 -30.30 20.80 7.81
CA THR A 383 -31.46 19.95 7.98
C THR A 383 -31.72 19.14 6.72
N GLY A 384 -31.80 17.82 6.86
CA GLY A 384 -32.06 16.90 5.77
C GLY A 384 -33.22 15.97 6.04
N VAL A 385 -33.74 15.36 5.00
CA VAL A 385 -34.84 14.40 5.02
C VAL A 385 -34.29 13.03 4.64
N VAL A 386 -34.61 11.99 5.40
CA VAL A 386 -34.24 10.62 5.11
C VAL A 386 -34.90 10.15 3.83
N ALA A 387 -34.13 9.90 2.80
CA ALA A 387 -34.60 9.44 1.49
C ALA A 387 -34.69 7.88 1.46
N SER A 388 -33.75 7.18 2.10
CA SER A 388 -33.83 5.73 2.32
C SER A 388 -33.09 5.35 3.60
N ALA A 389 -33.48 4.23 4.19
CA ALA A 389 -32.82 3.59 5.32
C ALA A 389 -32.44 2.16 4.95
N GLU A 390 -31.15 1.87 4.96
CA GLU A 390 -30.57 0.58 4.59
C GLU A 390 -30.15 -0.14 5.87
N ASP A 391 -30.89 -1.17 6.25
CA ASP A 391 -30.55 -1.97 7.42
C ASP A 391 -29.42 -2.98 7.10
N PRO A 392 -28.57 -3.34 8.09
CA PRO A 392 -27.57 -4.37 7.91
C PRO A 392 -28.25 -5.72 7.62
N ALA A 393 -27.81 -6.39 6.54
CA ALA A 393 -28.33 -7.71 6.22
C ALA A 393 -27.60 -8.79 7.04
N PRO A 394 -28.32 -9.72 7.72
CA PRO A 394 -27.72 -10.79 8.49
C PRO A 394 -26.79 -11.66 7.63
N GLY A 395 -25.57 -11.93 8.11
CA GLY A 395 -24.59 -12.76 7.42
C GLY A 395 -23.83 -12.09 6.25
N THR A 396 -24.08 -10.82 5.97
CA THR A 396 -23.35 -10.06 4.94
C THR A 396 -22.38 -9.07 5.57
N ARG A 397 -21.36 -8.64 4.79
CA ARG A 397 -20.48 -7.51 5.16
C ARG A 397 -21.13 -6.15 4.91
N GLN A 398 -22.38 -6.12 4.50
CA GLN A 398 -23.09 -4.90 4.18
C GLN A 398 -23.46 -4.18 5.49
N ARG A 399 -22.82 -3.01 5.68
CA ARG A 399 -23.06 -2.13 6.83
C ARG A 399 -24.27 -1.26 6.54
N GLY A 400 -25.15 -1.03 7.54
CA GLY A 400 -26.33 -0.19 7.39
C GLY A 400 -25.99 1.26 7.11
N ALA A 401 -26.96 2.04 6.59
CA ALA A 401 -26.82 3.48 6.37
C ALA A 401 -28.16 4.19 6.31
N LEU A 402 -28.13 5.51 6.57
CA LEU A 402 -29.19 6.41 6.16
C LEU A 402 -28.76 7.20 4.91
N VAL A 403 -29.61 7.26 3.91
CA VAL A 403 -29.43 8.19 2.79
C VAL A 403 -30.26 9.43 3.09
N VAL A 404 -29.60 10.57 3.16
CA VAL A 404 -30.23 11.83 3.56
C VAL A 404 -30.12 12.84 2.43
N ARG A 405 -31.27 13.48 2.10
CA ARG A 405 -31.35 14.54 1.12
C ARG A 405 -31.36 15.90 1.83
N VAL A 406 -30.49 16.79 1.42
CA VAL A 406 -30.36 18.17 1.89
C VAL A 406 -30.49 19.10 0.69
N GLY A 407 -31.66 19.74 0.51
CA GLY A 407 -31.93 20.48 -0.71
C GLY A 407 -31.90 19.59 -1.95
N THR A 408 -31.00 19.88 -2.89
CA THR A 408 -30.73 19.09 -4.10
C THR A 408 -29.63 18.07 -3.94
N ALA A 409 -28.79 18.19 -2.91
CA ALA A 409 -27.70 17.25 -2.64
C ALA A 409 -28.18 16.03 -1.85
N THR A 410 -27.52 14.89 -2.06
CA THR A 410 -27.77 13.64 -1.35
C THR A 410 -26.47 13.11 -0.78
N GLY A 411 -26.50 12.65 0.47
CA GLY A 411 -25.35 12.03 1.12
C GLY A 411 -25.75 10.84 1.95
N ARG A 412 -24.74 10.04 2.33
CA ARG A 412 -24.89 8.79 3.07
C ARG A 412 -24.33 8.94 4.49
N VAL A 413 -25.09 8.59 5.50
CA VAL A 413 -24.64 8.44 6.89
C VAL A 413 -24.33 6.96 7.12
N PRO A 414 -23.06 6.54 7.18
CA PRO A 414 -22.71 5.18 7.53
C PRO A 414 -23.20 4.88 8.96
N TRP A 415 -23.89 3.75 9.16
CA TRP A 415 -24.55 3.49 10.45
C TRP A 415 -23.55 3.27 11.60
N GLU A 416 -22.35 2.83 11.28
CA GLU A 416 -21.22 2.71 12.22
C GLU A 416 -20.83 4.06 12.85
N THR A 417 -21.04 5.17 12.16
CA THR A 417 -20.77 6.53 12.65
C THR A 417 -21.91 7.11 13.48
N ALA A 418 -23.07 6.47 13.50
CA ALA A 418 -24.24 6.92 14.24
C ALA A 418 -24.25 6.47 15.72
N GLY A 419 -23.17 5.86 16.22
CA GLY A 419 -23.07 5.20 17.53
C GLY A 419 -23.58 6.02 18.72
N ARG A 420 -23.36 7.35 18.71
CA ARG A 420 -23.85 8.27 19.75
C ARG A 420 -25.37 8.24 19.90
N TYR A 421 -26.10 8.09 18.80
CA TYR A 421 -27.56 8.23 18.75
C TYR A 421 -28.29 6.91 18.49
N ALA A 422 -27.62 5.93 17.91
CA ALA A 422 -28.20 4.69 17.42
C ALA A 422 -28.83 3.81 18.52
N ASN A 423 -28.24 3.77 19.74
CA ASN A 423 -28.72 3.00 20.89
C ASN A 423 -29.13 1.54 20.57
N GLY A 424 -28.41 0.87 19.66
CA GLY A 424 -28.72 -0.49 19.22
C GLY A 424 -29.87 -0.61 18.21
N LEU A 425 -30.47 0.50 17.78
CA LEU A 425 -31.48 0.50 16.73
C LEU A 425 -30.86 0.34 15.35
N THR A 426 -31.62 -0.22 14.41
CA THR A 426 -31.25 -0.23 13.00
C THR A 426 -31.55 1.14 12.34
N PRO A 427 -30.96 1.45 11.18
CA PRO A 427 -31.26 2.70 10.46
C PRO A 427 -32.75 2.98 10.29
N SER A 428 -33.52 2.00 9.85
CA SER A 428 -34.98 2.14 9.64
C SER A 428 -35.76 2.32 10.94
N GLN A 429 -35.34 1.68 12.03
CA GLN A 429 -35.95 1.84 13.34
C GLN A 429 -35.65 3.21 13.95
N PHE A 430 -34.44 3.73 13.69
CA PHE A 430 -34.01 5.03 14.20
C PHE A 430 -34.69 6.19 13.47
N ALA A 431 -34.65 6.18 12.14
CA ALA A 431 -35.18 7.25 11.31
C ALA A 431 -35.84 6.68 10.05
N PRO A 432 -37.18 6.48 10.07
CA PRO A 432 -37.89 5.99 8.90
C PRO A 432 -37.85 7.02 7.73
N VAL A 433 -38.06 6.52 6.52
CA VAL A 433 -38.11 7.36 5.32
C VAL A 433 -39.07 8.53 5.49
N GLY A 434 -38.63 9.73 5.13
CA GLY A 434 -39.38 10.98 5.35
C GLY A 434 -39.12 11.64 6.71
N ALA A 435 -38.39 11.00 7.63
CA ALA A 435 -37.98 11.60 8.88
C ALA A 435 -36.97 12.75 8.65
N THR A 436 -36.99 13.74 9.52
CA THR A 436 -36.07 14.88 9.47
C THR A 436 -34.93 14.68 10.43
N VAL A 437 -33.71 14.86 9.93
CA VAL A 437 -32.45 14.74 10.70
C VAL A 437 -31.58 15.97 10.47
N ARG A 438 -30.60 16.21 11.37
CA ARG A 438 -29.53 17.16 11.12
C ARG A 438 -28.26 16.38 10.76
N VAL A 439 -27.57 16.91 9.76
CA VAL A 439 -26.35 16.30 9.23
C VAL A 439 -25.29 17.34 8.93
N SER A 440 -24.03 16.94 9.02
CA SER A 440 -22.88 17.70 8.54
C SER A 440 -22.10 16.85 7.53
N PRO A 441 -21.60 17.43 6.44
CA PRO A 441 -20.76 16.70 5.49
C PRO A 441 -19.31 16.63 5.96
N ASP A 442 -18.63 15.52 5.67
CA ASP A 442 -17.20 15.32 5.92
C ASP A 442 -16.33 16.03 4.87
N GLN A 443 -16.86 16.19 3.68
CA GLN A 443 -16.24 16.83 2.52
C GLN A 443 -17.29 17.65 1.76
N ILE A 444 -16.87 18.45 0.79
CA ILE A 444 -17.80 19.17 -0.05
C ILE A 444 -18.65 18.16 -0.84
N ILE A 445 -19.97 18.23 -0.68
CA ILE A 445 -20.95 17.43 -1.44
C ILE A 445 -21.67 18.35 -2.41
N THR A 446 -21.78 17.95 -3.67
CA THR A 446 -22.53 18.65 -4.71
C THR A 446 -23.76 17.83 -5.13
N PRO A 447 -24.71 18.40 -5.86
CA PRO A 447 -25.86 17.64 -6.35
C PRO A 447 -25.48 16.42 -7.23
N GLU A 448 -24.31 16.47 -7.89
CA GLU A 448 -23.80 15.41 -8.78
C GLU A 448 -22.92 14.40 -8.05
N THR A 449 -22.41 14.75 -6.87
CA THR A 449 -21.47 13.89 -6.12
C THR A 449 -22.08 13.48 -4.80
N ALA A 450 -22.33 12.18 -4.63
CA ALA A 450 -22.69 11.64 -3.32
C ALA A 450 -21.48 11.68 -2.37
N GLY A 451 -21.72 11.98 -1.08
CA GLY A 451 -20.68 12.06 -0.07
C GLY A 451 -21.13 11.51 1.28
N THR A 452 -20.19 11.48 2.22
CA THR A 452 -20.46 11.03 3.59
C THR A 452 -21.01 12.18 4.43
N LEU A 453 -22.08 11.87 5.16
CA LEU A 453 -22.74 12.75 6.13
C LEU A 453 -22.64 12.15 7.53
N ARG A 454 -22.67 13.02 8.55
CA ARG A 454 -22.78 12.65 9.98
C ARG A 454 -24.04 13.20 10.59
N LEU A 455 -24.58 12.47 11.58
CA LEU A 455 -25.71 12.95 12.38
C LEU A 455 -25.26 14.00 13.39
N GLU A 456 -25.99 15.12 13.46
CA GLU A 456 -25.75 16.24 14.41
C GLU A 456 -27.03 16.55 15.20
N LEU A 457 -27.51 15.59 15.99
CA LEU A 457 -28.79 15.68 16.68
C LEU A 457 -28.72 16.37 18.05
N GLY A 458 -27.61 16.14 18.77
CA GLY A 458 -27.38 16.68 20.11
C GLY A 458 -26.31 17.76 20.16
N PRO A 459 -26.11 18.40 21.31
CA PRO A 459 -25.06 19.40 21.49
C PRO A 459 -23.68 18.78 21.38
N GLN A 460 -22.70 19.58 20.99
CA GLN A 460 -21.30 19.26 21.04
C GLN A 460 -20.64 19.96 22.23
N ALA A 461 -19.53 19.42 22.71
CA ALA A 461 -18.72 20.02 23.74
C ALA A 461 -17.26 20.05 23.32
N ALA A 462 -16.52 20.97 23.92
CA ALA A 462 -15.07 21.03 23.79
C ALA A 462 -14.45 21.18 25.19
N MET A 463 -13.20 20.72 25.32
CA MET A 463 -12.42 20.83 26.55
C MET A 463 -10.96 21.13 26.19
N ALA A 464 -10.34 22.03 26.96
CA ALA A 464 -8.91 22.27 26.95
C ALA A 464 -8.39 22.20 28.40
N ALA A 465 -7.32 21.46 28.62
CA ALA A 465 -6.61 21.41 29.89
C ALA A 465 -5.26 22.10 29.70
N ILE A 466 -5.02 23.14 30.47
CA ILE A 466 -3.81 23.97 30.40
C ILE A 466 -3.13 23.99 31.77
N ASP A 467 -1.82 23.76 31.81
CA ASP A 467 -1.03 23.95 33.02
C ASP A 467 -0.92 25.47 33.35
N PRO A 468 -1.41 25.92 34.50
CA PRO A 468 -1.42 27.34 34.81
C PRO A 468 0.00 27.93 35.05
N SER A 469 0.98 27.10 35.37
CA SER A 469 2.36 27.53 35.65
C SER A 469 3.19 27.63 34.37
N THR A 470 3.12 26.64 33.50
CA THR A 470 3.88 26.57 32.25
C THR A 470 3.10 27.12 31.05
N ARG A 471 1.77 27.25 31.16
CA ARG A 471 0.81 27.58 30.06
C ARG A 471 0.80 26.57 28.95
N GLU A 472 1.31 25.37 29.20
CA GLU A 472 1.29 24.28 28.23
C GLU A 472 -0.10 23.68 28.08
N LEU A 473 -0.51 23.38 26.83
CA LEU A 473 -1.74 22.64 26.53
C LEU A 473 -1.49 21.15 26.79
N LEU A 474 -2.13 20.60 27.83
CA LEU A 474 -1.94 19.20 28.23
C LEU A 474 -2.95 18.25 27.58
N ALA A 475 -4.17 18.73 27.29
CA ALA A 475 -5.19 17.97 26.58
C ALA A 475 -6.14 18.89 25.83
N VAL A 476 -6.65 18.44 24.69
CA VAL A 476 -7.63 19.15 23.89
C VAL A 476 -8.62 18.19 23.24
N VAL A 477 -9.91 18.47 23.42
CA VAL A 477 -11.03 17.73 22.82
C VAL A 477 -11.96 18.74 22.18
N GLY A 478 -12.20 18.62 20.89
CA GLY A 478 -12.99 19.60 20.12
C GLY A 478 -14.40 19.16 19.75
N ALA A 479 -14.72 17.88 19.92
CA ALA A 479 -16.01 17.31 19.60
C ALA A 479 -16.25 15.98 20.33
N PHE A 480 -17.47 15.45 20.24
CA PHE A 480 -17.80 14.11 20.75
C PHE A 480 -17.00 13.03 20.05
N GLU A 481 -17.00 13.04 18.72
CA GLU A 481 -16.28 12.03 17.91
C GLU A 481 -14.83 12.44 17.71
N ALA A 482 -13.93 11.46 17.79
CA ALA A 482 -12.52 11.60 17.50
C ALA A 482 -12.26 11.26 16.01
N VAL A 483 -12.61 12.17 15.09
CA VAL A 483 -12.47 11.90 13.66
C VAL A 483 -11.70 13.03 12.98
N PRO A 484 -10.73 12.71 12.08
CA PRO A 484 -10.02 13.71 11.31
C PRO A 484 -10.98 14.64 10.54
N GLY A 485 -10.68 15.94 10.52
CA GLY A 485 -11.48 16.94 9.79
C GLY A 485 -12.73 17.47 10.53
N ILE A 486 -13.07 16.92 11.69
CA ILE A 486 -14.16 17.47 12.51
C ILE A 486 -13.80 18.86 13.04
N LEU A 487 -14.80 19.73 13.18
CA LEU A 487 -14.59 21.07 13.74
C LEU A 487 -14.05 20.98 15.17
N ASN A 488 -12.82 21.43 15.37
CA ASN A 488 -12.24 21.60 16.70
C ASN A 488 -12.83 22.83 17.39
N ARG A 489 -13.86 22.62 18.18
CA ARG A 489 -14.58 23.70 18.87
C ARG A 489 -13.76 24.32 20.01
N ALA A 490 -12.74 23.63 20.52
CA ALA A 490 -11.83 24.17 21.53
C ALA A 490 -10.99 25.35 20.99
N THR A 491 -10.70 25.35 19.68
CA THR A 491 -9.79 26.33 19.07
C THR A 491 -10.44 27.18 17.96
N ARG A 492 -11.61 26.79 17.47
CA ARG A 492 -12.27 27.45 16.33
C ARG A 492 -13.69 27.95 16.60
N ALA A 493 -14.31 27.58 17.72
CA ALA A 493 -15.63 28.06 18.01
C ALA A 493 -15.57 29.50 18.49
N GLU A 494 -16.14 30.42 17.74
CA GLU A 494 -16.43 31.78 18.19
C GLU A 494 -17.68 31.75 19.07
N ARG A 495 -17.56 32.28 20.27
CA ARG A 495 -18.67 32.37 21.22
C ARG A 495 -18.79 33.79 21.74
N GLN A 496 -20.02 34.20 22.00
CA GLN A 496 -20.27 35.46 22.70
C GLN A 496 -19.85 35.36 24.16
N PRO A 497 -19.31 36.41 24.75
CA PRO A 497 -19.04 36.48 26.17
C PRO A 497 -20.30 36.32 27.00
N GLY A 498 -20.26 35.57 28.09
CA GLY A 498 -21.39 35.33 29.00
C GLY A 498 -22.01 33.98 29.01
#